data_e45e9dd3ca3d696274101bc10ae2306d
#
_entry.id   e45e9dd3ca3d696274101bc10ae2306d
#
_cell.length_a   1.000
_cell.length_b   1.000
_cell.length_c   1.000
_cell.angle_alpha   90.00
_cell.angle_beta   90.00
_cell.angle_gamma   90.00
#
_symmetry.space_group_name_H-M   'P 1'
#
loop_
_entity.id
_entity.type
_entity.pdbx_description
1 polymer ?
#
loop_
_entity_poly.entity_id
_entity_poly.type
_entity_poly.pdbx_seq_one_letter_code
_entity_poly.pdbx_strand_id
1 'polypeptide(L)'
;GDDEPAGAGAATADVRIKVSAAASLKTAMEGYGARFTDARVAFSFAGSDEHAAQIRQGVRPDVYAAANTNLPEELHGEGLLEEPVEFATNTLVVAVPAEDATVRTFVDLGDDGVKLAIGSRTVPVGSYTRTVLGRLPAATRRAIEGNVRSEEPNVSGVVGKLTQGAVDAGFVYASDVHATGDALRIIDIPDDLEPTVTYGAAVVNDAPNPEQARAFLAGLVGTDGQAALRGAGLGPKP
;
A
#
# COMPACT_ATOMS: atom_id res chain seq x y z
N GLY A 1 27.04 51.58 4.27
CA GLY A 1 25.82 50.98 4.70
C GLY A 1 25.53 49.78 3.81
N ASP A 2 25.91 48.59 4.28
CA ASP A 2 25.74 47.35 3.54
C ASP A 2 24.43 46.69 4.02
N ASP A 3 23.41 46.79 3.21
CA ASP A 3 22.21 46.01 3.38
C ASP A 3 22.39 44.65 2.72
N GLU A 4 22.70 43.64 3.52
CA GLU A 4 22.56 42.26 3.12
C GLU A 4 21.11 41.86 3.26
N PRO A 5 20.48 41.24 2.23
CA PRO A 5 19.15 40.68 2.40
C PRO A 5 19.27 39.40 3.20
N ALA A 6 18.70 39.43 4.39
CA ALA A 6 18.55 38.26 5.24
C ALA A 6 17.87 37.12 4.50
N GLY A 7 18.48 35.96 4.49
CA GLY A 7 18.06 34.76 3.77
C GLY A 7 16.70 34.28 4.19
N ALA A 8 15.81 34.13 3.19
CA ALA A 8 14.57 33.42 3.28
C ALA A 8 14.81 31.90 3.24
N GLY A 9 15.48 31.34 4.23
CA GLY A 9 15.85 29.93 4.22
C GLY A 9 15.50 29.12 5.48
N ALA A 10 14.90 29.72 6.50
CA ALA A 10 14.75 29.06 7.80
C ALA A 10 13.29 28.74 8.21
N ALA A 11 12.27 29.15 7.45
CA ALA A 11 10.88 29.08 7.91
C ALA A 11 10.14 27.77 7.63
N THR A 12 10.66 26.88 6.74
CA THR A 12 9.97 25.63 6.33
C THR A 12 10.35 24.41 7.18
N ALA A 13 11.44 24.48 7.95
CA ALA A 13 11.96 23.35 8.74
C ALA A 13 11.07 22.95 9.93
N ASP A 14 10.14 23.80 10.37
CA ASP A 14 9.35 23.60 11.59
C ASP A 14 7.95 23.04 11.33
N VAL A 15 7.49 22.98 10.09
CA VAL A 15 6.20 22.38 9.75
C VAL A 15 6.33 20.88 9.66
N ARG A 16 5.42 20.18 10.33
CA ARG A 16 5.35 18.73 10.30
C ARG A 16 3.99 18.29 9.79
N ILE A 17 3.95 17.51 8.71
CA ILE A 17 2.73 16.90 8.23
C ILE A 17 2.66 15.44 8.66
N LYS A 18 1.43 14.95 8.80
CA LYS A 18 1.13 13.55 9.10
C LYS A 18 0.50 12.92 7.87
N VAL A 19 1.05 11.78 7.46
CA VAL A 19 0.57 11.00 6.32
C VAL A 19 0.14 9.62 6.80
N SER A 20 -1.14 9.30 6.62
CA SER A 20 -1.67 7.96 6.85
C SER A 20 -1.63 7.20 5.53
N ALA A 21 -0.79 6.19 5.44
CA ALA A 21 -0.52 5.46 4.21
C ALA A 21 -0.69 3.95 4.37
N ALA A 22 -1.06 3.28 3.28
CA ALA A 22 -1.13 1.83 3.22
C ALA A 22 0.22 1.20 3.58
N ALA A 23 0.18 0.04 4.24
CA ALA A 23 1.38 -0.68 4.68
C ALA A 23 2.36 -1.00 3.54
N SER A 24 1.85 -1.28 2.33
CA SER A 24 2.67 -1.55 1.14
C SER A 24 3.47 -0.34 0.63
N LEU A 25 3.16 0.86 1.10
CA LEU A 25 3.80 2.11 0.68
C LEU A 25 5.01 2.50 1.53
N LYS A 26 5.33 1.75 2.57
CA LYS A 26 6.33 2.15 3.57
C LYS A 26 7.66 2.57 2.95
N THR A 27 8.29 1.71 2.17
CA THR A 27 9.60 1.98 1.56
C THR A 27 9.55 3.19 0.62
N ALA A 28 8.55 3.25 -0.25
CA ALA A 28 8.37 4.36 -1.20
C ALA A 28 8.14 5.69 -0.48
N MET A 29 7.25 5.71 0.50
CA MET A 29 6.88 6.92 1.23
C MET A 29 8.01 7.43 2.10
N GLU A 30 8.74 6.57 2.79
CA GLU A 30 9.92 6.96 3.56
C GLU A 30 11.00 7.58 2.66
N GLY A 31 11.23 6.98 1.47
CA GLY A 31 12.16 7.51 0.48
C GLY A 31 11.73 8.87 -0.06
N TYR A 32 10.46 9.03 -0.40
CA TYR A 32 9.93 10.31 -0.87
C TYR A 32 9.92 11.36 0.24
N GLY A 33 9.45 11.00 1.44
CA GLY A 33 9.39 11.91 2.59
C GLY A 33 10.76 12.46 2.98
N ALA A 34 11.82 11.67 2.84
CA ALA A 34 13.18 12.13 3.11
C ALA A 34 13.67 13.21 2.13
N ARG A 35 13.08 13.27 0.93
CA ARG A 35 13.39 14.29 -0.10
C ARG A 35 12.47 15.49 -0.06
N PHE A 36 11.34 15.38 0.63
CA PHE A 36 10.36 16.45 0.71
C PHE A 36 10.89 17.58 1.59
N THR A 37 10.93 18.80 1.05
CA THR A 37 11.59 19.95 1.71
C THR A 37 10.63 20.94 2.36
N ASP A 38 9.34 20.92 1.99
CA ASP A 38 8.37 21.92 2.47
C ASP A 38 7.87 21.62 3.90
N ALA A 39 8.09 20.40 4.39
CA ALA A 39 7.77 20.00 5.76
C ALA A 39 8.52 18.73 6.13
N ARG A 40 8.60 18.45 7.42
CA ARG A 40 8.95 17.10 7.90
C ARG A 40 7.72 16.22 7.77
N VAL A 41 7.90 14.96 7.42
CA VAL A 41 6.80 14.02 7.23
C VAL A 41 6.85 12.94 8.29
N ALA A 42 5.76 12.81 9.04
CA ALA A 42 5.53 11.70 9.95
C ALA A 42 4.52 10.74 9.32
N PHE A 43 4.90 9.48 9.18
CA PHE A 43 4.04 8.46 8.58
C PHE A 43 3.40 7.57 9.64
N SER A 44 2.17 7.16 9.36
CA SER A 44 1.52 6.03 10.01
C SER A 44 1.17 5.00 8.93
N PHE A 45 1.71 3.79 9.06
CA PHE A 45 1.47 2.71 8.10
C PHE A 45 0.56 1.65 8.72
N ALA A 46 -0.55 1.37 8.06
CA ALA A 46 -1.52 0.38 8.47
C ALA A 46 -2.40 -0.01 7.28
N GLY A 47 -3.42 -0.82 7.50
CA GLY A 47 -4.41 -1.12 6.47
C GLY A 47 -5.15 0.14 6.02
N SER A 48 -5.39 0.26 4.73
CA SER A 48 -6.11 1.41 4.17
C SER A 48 -7.50 1.58 4.79
N ASP A 49 -8.17 0.49 5.12
CA ASP A 49 -9.46 0.47 5.80
C ASP A 49 -9.37 0.95 7.26
N GLU A 50 -8.30 0.60 7.97
CA GLU A 50 -8.06 1.08 9.33
C GLU A 50 -7.91 2.60 9.35
N HIS A 51 -7.11 3.15 8.45
CA HIS A 51 -6.95 4.60 8.31
C HIS A 51 -8.27 5.30 7.93
N ALA A 52 -9.04 4.70 7.02
CA ALA A 52 -10.34 5.23 6.64
C ALA A 52 -11.28 5.30 7.85
N ALA A 53 -11.33 4.23 8.66
CA ALA A 53 -12.13 4.19 9.87
C ALA A 53 -11.71 5.27 10.88
N GLN A 54 -10.41 5.48 11.06
CA GLN A 54 -9.87 6.54 11.93
C GLN A 54 -10.29 7.94 11.46
N ILE A 55 -10.22 8.19 10.15
CA ILE A 55 -10.65 9.48 9.57
C ILE A 55 -12.16 9.68 9.79
N ARG A 56 -12.98 8.66 9.61
CA ARG A 56 -14.42 8.71 9.90
C ARG A 56 -14.70 8.98 11.38
N GLN A 57 -13.83 8.54 12.26
CA GLN A 57 -13.94 8.76 13.72
C GLN A 57 -13.38 10.11 14.18
N GLY A 58 -12.84 10.91 13.27
CA GLY A 58 -12.38 12.26 13.57
C GLY A 58 -10.87 12.45 13.62
N VAL A 59 -10.07 11.42 13.38
CA VAL A 59 -8.62 11.59 13.22
C VAL A 59 -8.35 12.41 11.96
N ARG A 60 -7.46 13.40 12.06
CA ARG A 60 -7.16 14.34 10.97
C ARG A 60 -5.67 14.32 10.62
N PRO A 61 -5.21 13.32 9.83
CA PRO A 61 -3.92 13.44 9.17
C PRO A 61 -3.99 14.53 8.11
N ASP A 62 -2.85 14.92 7.56
CA ASP A 62 -2.80 15.88 6.45
C ASP A 62 -3.09 15.20 5.12
N VAL A 63 -2.57 14.00 4.90
CA VAL A 63 -2.72 13.20 3.67
C VAL A 63 -3.13 11.78 4.02
N TYR A 64 -4.02 11.23 3.20
CA TYR A 64 -4.40 9.82 3.19
C TYR A 64 -4.01 9.19 1.87
N ALA A 65 -3.27 8.07 1.92
CA ALA A 65 -2.83 7.33 0.74
C ALA A 65 -3.19 5.84 0.88
N ALA A 66 -4.05 5.35 -0.01
CA ALA A 66 -4.63 4.02 0.05
C ALA A 66 -4.15 3.11 -1.09
N ALA A 67 -4.16 1.80 -0.84
CA ALA A 67 -3.83 0.78 -1.83
C ALA A 67 -5.01 0.43 -2.76
N ASN A 68 -6.00 1.28 -2.83
CA ASN A 68 -7.10 1.23 -3.80
C ASN A 68 -7.58 2.65 -4.10
N THR A 69 -8.51 2.77 -5.03
CA THR A 69 -9.18 4.04 -5.33
C THR A 69 -10.52 4.17 -4.63
N ASN A 70 -11.14 3.06 -4.25
CA ASN A 70 -12.48 3.05 -3.67
C ASN A 70 -12.56 3.79 -2.34
N LEU A 71 -11.64 3.52 -1.42
CA LEU A 71 -11.66 4.16 -0.10
C LEU A 71 -11.45 5.67 -0.16
N PRO A 72 -10.47 6.22 -0.91
CA PRO A 72 -10.38 7.66 -1.11
C PRO A 72 -11.64 8.28 -1.72
N GLU A 73 -12.24 7.63 -2.72
CA GLU A 73 -13.46 8.11 -3.36
C GLU A 73 -14.65 8.11 -2.39
N GLU A 74 -14.81 7.05 -1.59
CA GLU A 74 -15.85 6.98 -0.56
C GLU A 74 -15.70 8.10 0.46
N LEU A 75 -14.50 8.31 1.01
CA LEU A 75 -14.25 9.35 1.99
C LEU A 75 -14.44 10.76 1.39
N HIS A 76 -14.07 10.94 0.13
CA HIS A 76 -14.35 12.20 -0.59
C HIS A 76 -15.87 12.43 -0.70
N GLY A 77 -16.62 11.41 -1.08
CA GLY A 77 -18.09 11.49 -1.13
C GLY A 77 -18.75 11.76 0.22
N GLU A 78 -18.11 11.38 1.31
CA GLU A 78 -18.54 11.67 2.68
C GLU A 78 -18.11 13.06 3.16
N GLY A 79 -17.40 13.84 2.35
CA GLY A 79 -16.91 15.17 2.72
C GLY A 79 -15.68 15.17 3.60
N LEU A 80 -14.94 14.06 3.69
CA LEU A 80 -13.78 13.91 4.57
C LEU A 80 -12.44 14.16 3.88
N LEU A 81 -12.39 14.04 2.55
CA LEU A 81 -11.20 14.29 1.74
C LEU A 81 -11.47 15.31 0.64
N GLU A 82 -10.44 16.05 0.27
CA GLU A 82 -10.41 16.75 -1.01
C GLU A 82 -10.45 15.72 -2.15
N GLU A 83 -10.55 16.17 -3.40
CA GLU A 83 -10.61 15.29 -4.55
C GLU A 83 -9.37 14.38 -4.63
N PRO A 84 -9.54 13.04 -4.71
CA PRO A 84 -8.43 12.11 -4.78
C PRO A 84 -7.72 12.16 -6.13
N VAL A 85 -6.44 11.79 -6.10
CA VAL A 85 -5.63 11.55 -7.29
C VAL A 85 -5.11 10.12 -7.29
N GLU A 86 -5.00 9.52 -8.46
CA GLU A 86 -4.35 8.25 -8.66
C GLU A 86 -2.84 8.48 -8.81
N PHE A 87 -2.02 7.81 -7.98
CA PHE A 87 -0.60 8.13 -7.92
C PHE A 87 0.34 6.95 -8.18
N ALA A 88 -0.14 5.73 -8.17
CA ALA A 88 0.68 4.54 -8.39
C ALA A 88 -0.18 3.37 -8.83
N THR A 89 0.48 2.37 -9.39
CA THR A 89 -0.07 1.05 -9.66
C THR A 89 0.80 -0.01 -8.99
N ASN A 90 0.27 -1.22 -8.87
CA ASN A 90 1.01 -2.35 -8.35
C ASN A 90 0.49 -3.64 -8.99
N THR A 91 1.16 -4.75 -8.73
CA THR A 91 0.74 -6.06 -9.20
C THR A 91 0.49 -6.96 -8.00
N LEU A 92 -0.70 -7.57 -7.92
CA LEU A 92 -0.96 -8.61 -6.94
C LEU A 92 -0.25 -9.90 -7.40
N VAL A 93 0.43 -10.53 -6.46
CA VAL A 93 1.20 -11.75 -6.71
C VAL A 93 0.97 -12.76 -5.59
N VAL A 94 1.28 -14.01 -5.86
CA VAL A 94 1.51 -15.00 -4.81
C VAL A 94 2.98 -14.94 -4.43
N ALA A 95 3.27 -14.85 -3.15
CA ALA A 95 4.63 -14.91 -2.63
C ALA A 95 4.83 -16.19 -1.83
N VAL A 96 6.03 -16.76 -1.96
CA VAL A 96 6.46 -17.96 -1.23
C VAL A 96 7.85 -17.69 -0.65
N PRO A 97 8.24 -18.35 0.46
CA PRO A 97 9.63 -18.32 0.91
C PRO A 97 10.55 -18.81 -0.21
N ALA A 98 11.67 -18.10 -0.44
CA ALA A 98 12.51 -18.33 -1.63
C ALA A 98 13.06 -19.76 -1.69
N GLU A 99 13.35 -20.35 -0.55
CA GLU A 99 13.94 -21.71 -0.44
C GLU A 99 12.88 -22.81 -0.29
N ASP A 100 11.60 -22.45 -0.16
CA ASP A 100 10.51 -23.43 0.00
C ASP A 100 9.95 -23.84 -1.37
N ALA A 101 9.85 -25.15 -1.57
CA ALA A 101 9.34 -25.76 -2.80
C ALA A 101 7.92 -26.34 -2.65
N THR A 102 7.24 -26.11 -1.53
CA THR A 102 5.88 -26.63 -1.26
C THR A 102 4.88 -26.13 -2.30
N VAL A 103 4.95 -24.84 -2.64
CA VAL A 103 4.12 -24.23 -3.67
C VAL A 103 5.03 -23.78 -4.81
N ARG A 104 4.81 -24.30 -6.01
CA ARG A 104 5.60 -23.99 -7.21
C ARG A 104 4.82 -23.24 -8.25
N THR A 105 3.51 -23.49 -8.32
CA THR A 105 2.60 -22.87 -9.28
C THR A 105 1.34 -22.40 -8.56
N PHE A 106 0.58 -21.55 -9.23
CA PHE A 106 -0.67 -21.02 -8.68
C PHE A 106 -1.67 -22.12 -8.28
N VAL A 107 -1.77 -23.18 -9.09
CA VAL A 107 -2.72 -24.28 -8.80
C VAL A 107 -2.35 -25.07 -7.55
N ASP A 108 -1.08 -25.09 -7.15
CA ASP A 108 -0.62 -25.78 -5.95
C ASP A 108 -1.19 -25.18 -4.65
N LEU A 109 -1.71 -23.95 -4.70
CA LEU A 109 -2.35 -23.29 -3.55
C LEU A 109 -3.52 -24.10 -2.98
N GLY A 110 -4.17 -24.90 -3.79
CA GLY A 110 -5.29 -25.78 -3.40
C GLY A 110 -4.90 -27.16 -2.93
N ASP A 111 -3.60 -27.52 -2.93
CA ASP A 111 -3.14 -28.84 -2.54
C ASP A 111 -3.33 -29.09 -1.04
N ASP A 112 -3.53 -30.36 -0.68
CA ASP A 112 -3.71 -30.75 0.72
C ASP A 112 -2.49 -30.36 1.57
N GLY A 113 -2.76 -29.76 2.73
CA GLY A 113 -1.72 -29.41 3.70
C GLY A 113 -0.99 -28.11 3.43
N VAL A 114 -1.25 -27.42 2.32
CA VAL A 114 -0.71 -26.09 2.05
C VAL A 114 -1.32 -25.08 3.02
N LYS A 115 -0.49 -24.23 3.58
CA LYS A 115 -0.91 -23.17 4.52
C LYS A 115 -0.77 -21.82 3.88
N LEU A 116 -1.86 -21.03 3.89
CA LEU A 116 -1.93 -19.72 3.27
C LEU A 116 -2.19 -18.63 4.30
N ALA A 117 -1.60 -17.46 4.08
CA ALA A 117 -1.96 -16.21 4.72
C ALA A 117 -2.51 -15.24 3.67
N ILE A 118 -3.59 -14.54 3.99
CA ILE A 118 -4.20 -13.53 3.13
C ILE A 118 -4.58 -12.30 3.96
N GLY A 119 -4.87 -11.19 3.30
CA GLY A 119 -5.45 -10.02 3.95
C GLY A 119 -6.91 -10.25 4.35
N SER A 120 -7.37 -9.54 5.37
CA SER A 120 -8.78 -9.51 5.74
C SER A 120 -9.64 -8.96 4.60
N ARG A 121 -10.96 -9.19 4.65
CA ARG A 121 -11.88 -8.81 3.57
C ARG A 121 -11.89 -7.31 3.26
N THR A 122 -11.67 -6.49 4.27
CA THR A 122 -11.84 -5.03 4.18
C THR A 122 -10.56 -4.29 3.78
N VAL A 123 -9.40 -4.91 3.95
CA VAL A 123 -8.14 -4.29 3.49
C VAL A 123 -7.95 -4.55 1.98
N PRO A 124 -7.40 -3.58 1.22
CA PRO A 124 -7.26 -3.72 -0.23
C PRO A 124 -6.63 -5.03 -0.68
N VAL A 125 -5.51 -5.46 -0.11
CA VAL A 125 -4.86 -6.72 -0.51
C VAL A 125 -5.80 -7.92 -0.33
N GLY A 126 -6.60 -7.96 0.72
CA GLY A 126 -7.59 -8.99 0.96
C GLY A 126 -8.76 -8.93 -0.02
N SER A 127 -9.22 -7.74 -0.34
CA SER A 127 -10.27 -7.50 -1.34
C SER A 127 -9.82 -7.95 -2.73
N TYR A 128 -8.61 -7.59 -3.16
CA TYR A 128 -8.04 -8.06 -4.42
C TYR A 128 -7.88 -9.58 -4.45
N THR A 129 -7.43 -10.18 -3.34
CA THR A 129 -7.34 -11.64 -3.21
C THR A 129 -8.70 -12.29 -3.45
N ARG A 130 -9.76 -11.77 -2.83
CA ARG A 130 -11.13 -12.27 -3.02
C ARG A 130 -11.61 -12.12 -4.46
N THR A 131 -11.22 -11.05 -5.15
CA THR A 131 -11.51 -10.86 -6.57
C THR A 131 -10.89 -11.98 -7.41
N VAL A 132 -9.61 -12.30 -7.16
CA VAL A 132 -8.93 -13.42 -7.85
C VAL A 132 -9.65 -14.74 -7.59
N LEU A 133 -9.90 -15.06 -6.33
CA LEU A 133 -10.56 -16.31 -5.93
C LEU A 133 -11.98 -16.42 -6.51
N GLY A 134 -12.70 -15.30 -6.57
CA GLY A 134 -14.05 -15.25 -7.15
C GLY A 134 -14.10 -15.53 -8.65
N ARG A 135 -12.98 -15.38 -9.36
CA ARG A 135 -12.87 -15.68 -10.80
C ARG A 135 -12.51 -17.13 -11.09
N LEU A 136 -12.21 -17.91 -10.06
CA LEU A 136 -11.88 -19.34 -10.18
C LEU A 136 -13.13 -20.21 -10.22
N PRO A 137 -13.04 -21.43 -10.83
CA PRO A 137 -14.07 -22.44 -10.66
C PRO A 137 -14.33 -22.73 -9.18
N ALA A 138 -15.58 -22.99 -8.82
CA ALA A 138 -15.99 -23.13 -7.41
C ALA A 138 -15.20 -24.19 -6.63
N ALA A 139 -14.87 -25.31 -7.22
CA ALA A 139 -14.10 -26.37 -6.56
C ALA A 139 -12.66 -25.93 -6.26
N THR A 140 -12.00 -25.27 -7.21
CA THR A 140 -10.65 -24.72 -7.04
C THR A 140 -10.62 -23.64 -5.97
N ARG A 141 -11.60 -22.71 -6.01
CA ARG A 141 -11.75 -21.67 -5.00
C ARG A 141 -11.90 -22.25 -3.61
N ARG A 142 -12.78 -23.22 -3.42
CA ARG A 142 -13.01 -23.86 -2.11
C ARG A 142 -11.74 -24.56 -1.59
N ALA A 143 -10.98 -25.23 -2.46
CA ALA A 143 -9.73 -25.86 -2.07
C ALA A 143 -8.72 -24.85 -1.55
N ILE A 144 -8.56 -23.71 -2.23
CA ILE A 144 -7.65 -22.65 -1.82
C ILE A 144 -8.13 -21.98 -0.53
N GLU A 145 -9.41 -21.61 -0.46
CA GLU A 145 -10.00 -21.00 0.74
C GLU A 145 -9.87 -21.91 1.97
N GLY A 146 -9.99 -23.23 1.78
CA GLY A 146 -9.82 -24.21 2.85
C GLY A 146 -8.41 -24.27 3.41
N ASN A 147 -7.41 -23.80 2.68
CA ASN A 147 -6.01 -23.76 3.08
C ASN A 147 -5.62 -22.45 3.79
N VAL A 148 -6.49 -21.47 3.87
CA VAL A 148 -6.25 -20.22 4.59
C VAL A 148 -6.15 -20.52 6.09
N ARG A 149 -5.02 -20.14 6.70
CA ARG A 149 -4.72 -20.31 8.12
C ARG A 149 -4.66 -19.00 8.87
N SER A 150 -4.47 -17.90 8.13
CA SER A 150 -4.33 -16.58 8.74
C SER A 150 -4.96 -15.53 7.84
N GLU A 151 -5.75 -14.65 8.45
CA GLU A 151 -6.26 -13.42 7.82
C GLU A 151 -5.64 -12.24 8.56
N GLU A 152 -4.88 -11.41 7.84
CA GLU A 152 -4.09 -10.34 8.42
C GLU A 152 -4.74 -8.97 8.19
N PRO A 153 -4.58 -8.03 9.13
CA PRO A 153 -5.19 -6.71 9.02
C PRO A 153 -4.58 -5.85 7.90
N ASN A 154 -3.39 -6.17 7.42
CA ASN A 154 -2.72 -5.48 6.32
C ASN A 154 -1.67 -6.40 5.67
N VAL A 155 -1.09 -5.94 4.54
CA VAL A 155 -0.14 -6.76 3.77
C VAL A 155 1.15 -7.06 4.55
N SER A 156 1.58 -6.18 5.45
CA SER A 156 2.78 -6.43 6.26
C SER A 156 2.63 -7.65 7.15
N GLY A 157 1.42 -7.91 7.63
CA GLY A 157 1.11 -9.13 8.39
C GLY A 157 1.26 -10.39 7.55
N VAL A 158 0.83 -10.36 6.29
CA VAL A 158 1.01 -11.48 5.35
C VAL A 158 2.49 -11.72 5.09
N VAL A 159 3.25 -10.67 4.77
CA VAL A 159 4.71 -10.76 4.58
C VAL A 159 5.40 -11.35 5.81
N GLY A 160 5.01 -10.88 7.01
CA GLY A 160 5.56 -11.39 8.27
C GLY A 160 5.34 -12.89 8.46
N LYS A 161 4.13 -13.39 8.16
CA LYS A 161 3.84 -14.84 8.22
C LYS A 161 4.71 -15.64 7.26
N LEU A 162 4.95 -15.11 6.07
CA LEU A 162 5.82 -15.75 5.07
C LEU A 162 7.28 -15.78 5.52
N THR A 163 7.82 -14.66 5.96
CA THR A 163 9.24 -14.54 6.36
C THR A 163 9.54 -15.29 7.64
N GLN A 164 8.56 -15.48 8.52
CA GLN A 164 8.66 -16.28 9.74
C GLN A 164 8.51 -17.78 9.49
N GLY A 165 8.15 -18.18 8.27
CA GLY A 165 7.92 -19.59 7.96
C GLY A 165 6.62 -20.16 8.53
N ALA A 166 5.68 -19.32 8.92
CA ALA A 166 4.40 -19.74 9.49
C ALA A 166 3.42 -20.28 8.44
N VAL A 167 3.56 -19.86 7.20
CA VAL A 167 2.74 -20.30 6.06
C VAL A 167 3.63 -20.59 4.84
N ASP A 168 3.07 -21.33 3.89
CA ASP A 168 3.77 -21.76 2.67
C ASP A 168 3.64 -20.73 1.54
N ALA A 169 2.55 -19.98 1.50
CA ALA A 169 2.29 -18.97 0.49
C ALA A 169 1.34 -17.90 1.02
N GLY A 170 1.30 -16.76 0.32
CA GLY A 170 0.38 -15.67 0.63
C GLY A 170 0.18 -14.77 -0.57
N PHE A 171 -0.87 -13.96 -0.53
CA PHE A 171 -1.15 -12.93 -1.54
C PHE A 171 -0.64 -11.59 -1.03
N VAL A 172 0.27 -11.00 -1.78
CA VAL A 172 0.91 -9.71 -1.48
C VAL A 172 1.06 -8.91 -2.78
N TYR A 173 1.68 -7.75 -2.72
CA TYR A 173 2.04 -7.00 -3.91
C TYR A 173 3.48 -7.29 -4.34
N ALA A 174 3.77 -7.10 -5.62
CA ALA A 174 5.13 -7.24 -6.14
C ALA A 174 6.12 -6.34 -5.40
N SER A 175 5.71 -5.13 -5.03
CA SER A 175 6.54 -4.20 -4.24
C SER A 175 6.91 -4.77 -2.86
N ASP A 176 6.03 -5.53 -2.24
CA ASP A 176 6.32 -6.17 -0.93
C ASP A 176 7.41 -7.22 -1.06
N VAL A 177 7.38 -8.01 -2.11
CA VAL A 177 8.43 -8.99 -2.40
C VAL A 177 9.76 -8.30 -2.68
N HIS A 178 9.74 -7.23 -3.49
CA HIS A 178 10.92 -6.41 -3.76
C HIS A 178 11.57 -5.90 -2.47
N ALA A 179 10.77 -5.45 -1.50
CA ALA A 179 11.25 -4.92 -0.23
C ALA A 179 11.92 -5.99 0.67
N THR A 180 11.64 -7.27 0.46
CA THR A 180 12.25 -8.36 1.24
C THR A 180 13.61 -8.83 0.69
N GLY A 181 14.08 -8.27 -0.43
CA GLY A 181 15.29 -8.74 -1.10
C GLY A 181 15.12 -10.18 -1.62
N ASP A 182 15.95 -11.09 -1.13
CA ASP A 182 15.95 -12.49 -1.57
C ASP A 182 15.11 -13.44 -0.69
N ALA A 183 14.42 -12.91 0.31
CA ALA A 183 13.68 -13.75 1.27
C ALA A 183 12.46 -14.43 0.66
N LEU A 184 11.78 -13.76 -0.27
CA LEU A 184 10.57 -14.25 -0.94
C LEU A 184 10.78 -14.28 -2.45
N ARG A 185 10.06 -15.18 -3.12
CA ARG A 185 9.94 -15.19 -4.58
C ARG A 185 8.49 -15.11 -5.01
N ILE A 186 8.28 -14.65 -6.23
CA ILE A 186 6.97 -14.45 -6.83
C ILE A 186 6.54 -15.70 -7.58
N ILE A 187 5.27 -16.05 -7.42
CA ILE A 187 4.50 -16.87 -8.34
C ILE A 187 3.44 -15.97 -8.95
N ASP A 188 3.46 -15.84 -10.29
CA ASP A 188 2.52 -14.97 -10.99
C ASP A 188 1.09 -15.51 -10.90
N ILE A 189 0.14 -14.60 -10.71
CA ILE A 189 -1.27 -14.89 -10.85
C ILE A 189 -1.59 -14.95 -12.34
N PRO A 190 -2.34 -15.94 -12.83
CA PRO A 190 -2.75 -15.98 -14.25
C PRO A 190 -3.40 -14.66 -14.69
N ASP A 191 -3.06 -14.18 -15.88
CA ASP A 191 -3.47 -12.87 -16.40
C ASP A 191 -4.99 -12.66 -16.39
N ASP A 192 -5.75 -13.68 -16.69
CA ASP A 192 -7.23 -13.65 -16.70
C ASP A 192 -7.85 -13.51 -15.31
N LEU A 193 -7.08 -13.77 -14.26
CA LEU A 193 -7.50 -13.65 -12.85
C LEU A 193 -7.00 -12.36 -12.21
N GLU A 194 -6.02 -11.68 -12.80
CA GLU A 194 -5.31 -10.55 -12.22
C GLU A 194 -6.20 -9.31 -12.10
N PRO A 195 -6.35 -8.71 -10.90
CA PRO A 195 -7.07 -7.47 -10.74
C PRO A 195 -6.20 -6.28 -11.12
N THR A 196 -6.84 -5.15 -11.48
CA THR A 196 -6.15 -3.87 -11.61
C THR A 196 -5.94 -3.28 -10.23
N VAL A 197 -4.70 -3.00 -9.86
CA VAL A 197 -4.34 -2.39 -8.57
C VAL A 197 -3.86 -0.97 -8.81
N THR A 198 -4.68 0.00 -8.43
CA THR A 198 -4.38 1.43 -8.52
C THR A 198 -4.51 2.05 -7.14
N TYR A 199 -3.55 2.90 -6.77
CA TYR A 199 -3.47 3.58 -5.50
C TYR A 199 -4.01 5.00 -5.62
N GLY A 200 -4.82 5.42 -4.66
CA GLY A 200 -5.37 6.76 -4.59
C GLY A 200 -4.95 7.48 -3.33
N ALA A 201 -4.78 8.79 -3.43
CA ALA A 201 -4.43 9.65 -2.30
C ALA A 201 -5.18 10.97 -2.36
N ALA A 202 -5.38 11.58 -1.21
CA ALA A 202 -6.02 12.89 -1.10
C ALA A 202 -5.55 13.64 0.15
N VAL A 203 -5.66 14.96 0.09
CA VAL A 203 -5.56 15.83 1.26
C VAL A 203 -6.83 15.64 2.10
N VAL A 204 -6.67 15.53 3.40
CA VAL A 204 -7.79 15.38 4.34
C VAL A 204 -8.45 16.75 4.52
N ASN A 205 -9.78 16.82 4.45
CA ASN A 205 -10.50 18.04 4.77
C ASN A 205 -10.23 18.43 6.24
N ASP A 206 -10.06 19.72 6.49
CA ASP A 206 -9.63 20.24 7.79
C ASP A 206 -8.24 19.75 8.24
N ALA A 207 -7.38 19.40 7.29
CA ALA A 207 -5.99 19.06 7.58
C ALA A 207 -5.31 20.20 8.35
N PRO A 208 -4.47 19.87 9.36
CA PRO A 208 -3.75 20.90 10.13
C PRO A 208 -2.81 21.75 9.29
N ASN A 209 -2.23 21.18 8.20
CA ASN A 209 -1.26 21.85 7.34
C ASN A 209 -1.63 21.68 5.86
N PRO A 210 -2.73 22.30 5.39
CA PRO A 210 -3.28 21.99 4.07
C PRO A 210 -2.36 22.38 2.91
N GLU A 211 -1.61 23.48 3.01
CA GLU A 211 -0.67 23.90 1.96
C GLU A 211 0.45 22.88 1.74
N GLN A 212 1.09 22.44 2.84
CA GLN A 212 2.15 21.45 2.77
C GLN A 212 1.61 20.06 2.36
N ALA A 213 0.40 19.74 2.77
CA ALA A 213 -0.28 18.52 2.34
C ALA A 213 -0.51 18.49 0.82
N ARG A 214 -0.96 19.61 0.24
CA ARG A 214 -1.14 19.73 -1.21
C ARG A 214 0.19 19.70 -1.95
N ALA A 215 1.23 20.31 -1.40
CA ALA A 215 2.59 20.24 -1.96
C ALA A 215 3.13 18.80 -1.93
N PHE A 216 2.90 18.07 -0.83
CA PHE A 216 3.27 16.66 -0.72
C PHE A 216 2.59 15.81 -1.79
N LEU A 217 1.29 16.00 -1.97
CA LEU A 217 0.52 15.26 -2.97
C LEU A 217 0.96 15.59 -4.40
N ALA A 218 1.22 16.87 -4.69
CA ALA A 218 1.73 17.30 -5.99
C ALA A 218 3.10 16.69 -6.31
N GLY A 219 4.01 16.64 -5.34
CA GLY A 219 5.32 16.01 -5.48
C GLY A 219 5.23 14.49 -5.59
N LEU A 220 4.26 13.87 -4.96
CA LEU A 220 4.03 12.42 -5.03
C LEU A 220 3.70 11.97 -6.47
N VAL A 221 2.88 12.74 -7.19
CA VAL A 221 2.56 12.48 -8.59
C VAL A 221 3.59 13.06 -9.56
N GLY A 222 4.54 13.82 -9.06
CA GLY A 222 5.64 14.43 -9.81
C GLY A 222 6.87 13.54 -9.89
N THR A 223 7.98 14.13 -10.31
CA THR A 223 9.25 13.41 -10.59
C THR A 223 9.79 12.69 -9.35
N ASP A 224 9.88 13.36 -8.21
CA ASP A 224 10.48 12.79 -7.00
C ASP A 224 9.65 11.65 -6.41
N GLY A 225 8.34 11.84 -6.31
CA GLY A 225 7.43 10.82 -5.83
C GLY A 225 7.38 9.61 -6.74
N GLN A 226 7.26 9.82 -8.05
CA GLN A 226 7.24 8.72 -9.01
C GLN A 226 8.56 7.94 -9.05
N ALA A 227 9.71 8.60 -8.87
CA ALA A 227 11.00 7.94 -8.75
C ALA A 227 11.09 7.07 -7.49
N ALA A 228 10.61 7.58 -6.35
CA ALA A 228 10.59 6.81 -5.10
C ALA A 228 9.67 5.58 -5.19
N LEU A 229 8.50 5.73 -5.79
CA LEU A 229 7.56 4.62 -6.00
C LEU A 229 8.16 3.53 -6.90
N ARG A 230 8.74 3.93 -8.03
CA ARG A 230 9.41 3.00 -8.96
C ARG A 230 10.59 2.29 -8.29
N GLY A 231 11.42 3.03 -7.54
CA GLY A 231 12.55 2.46 -6.81
C GLY A 231 12.15 1.44 -5.75
N ALA A 232 10.95 1.55 -5.22
CA ALA A 232 10.37 0.60 -4.25
C ALA A 232 9.60 -0.56 -4.91
N GLY A 233 9.59 -0.65 -6.24
CA GLY A 233 8.94 -1.75 -6.95
C GLY A 233 7.47 -1.53 -7.29
N LEU A 234 6.93 -0.32 -7.07
CA LEU A 234 5.59 0.02 -7.56
C LEU A 234 5.63 0.44 -9.02
N GLY A 235 4.47 0.37 -9.68
CA GLY A 235 4.28 0.88 -11.03
C GLY A 235 3.94 2.37 -11.05
N PRO A 236 3.99 2.97 -12.24
CA PRO A 236 3.71 4.40 -12.39
C PRO A 236 2.24 4.72 -12.11
N LYS A 237 1.96 6.02 -11.92
CA LYS A 237 0.58 6.51 -11.97
C LYS A 237 -0.04 6.19 -13.32
N PRO A 238 -1.35 5.91 -13.37
CA PRO A 238 -2.08 5.68 -14.62
C PRO A 238 -2.01 6.83 -15.59
#